data_66629abe59fcb7b7cf9877fc2a09901d
#
_entry.id   66629abe59fcb7b7cf9877fc2a09901d
#
_cell.length_a   1.000
_cell.length_b   1.000
_cell.length_c   1.000
_cell.angle_alpha   90.00
_cell.angle_beta   90.00
_cell.angle_gamma   90.00
#
_symmetry.space_group_name_H-M   'P 1'
#
loop_
_entity.id
_entity.type
_entity.pdbx_description
1 polymer ?
#
loop_
_entity_poly.entity_id
_entity_poly.type
_entity_poly.pdbx_seq_one_letter_code
_entity_poly.pdbx_strand_id
1 'polypeptide(L)'
;AEFKGKDVFSFSPFCKLLFAVNTLPNFNDKTYGFLRRIKIIPFKQCFSVSDGTADIHLEKKLTEELSGIFNWAVEGLKRLRNNDYKFSPCKAMDEELKKYNELINPYVAFWDECIIYTPNNEEERVSKKNFYDGYRLWCIRNNHINAAKVSARKFWIDINEVLVQKKLTAFKFKKTDGGTRFVLGVKFIDTSLLPQCVIRPKMPEKEEELIDVDEIDYLSEL
;
A
#
# COMPACT_ATOMS: atom_id res chain seq x y z
N ALA A 1 -15.82 -4.64 25.10
CA ALA A 1 -17.12 -5.24 24.75
C ALA A 1 -18.15 -4.89 25.81
N GLU A 2 -19.42 -4.90 25.43
CA GLU A 2 -20.54 -4.72 26.38
C GLU A 2 -21.71 -5.60 26.01
N PHE A 3 -22.46 -6.03 27.00
CA PHE A 3 -23.79 -6.59 26.80
C PHE A 3 -24.84 -5.49 27.04
N LYS A 4 -25.92 -5.50 26.30
CA LYS A 4 -26.99 -4.51 26.48
C LYS A 4 -27.46 -4.48 27.94
N GLY A 5 -27.29 -3.32 28.60
CA GLY A 5 -27.69 -3.11 30.00
C GLY A 5 -26.77 -3.69 31.05
N LYS A 6 -25.51 -4.01 30.71
CA LYS A 6 -24.43 -4.44 31.63
C LYS A 6 -23.20 -3.56 31.49
N ASP A 7 -22.30 -3.65 32.46
CA ASP A 7 -21.05 -2.90 32.46
C ASP A 7 -20.11 -3.35 31.31
N VAL A 8 -19.32 -2.43 30.83
CA VAL A 8 -18.27 -2.65 29.83
C VAL A 8 -17.20 -3.58 30.41
N PHE A 9 -16.78 -4.58 29.64
CA PHE A 9 -15.68 -5.47 29.99
C PHE A 9 -14.60 -5.49 28.93
N SER A 10 -13.35 -5.64 29.36
CA SER A 10 -12.19 -5.76 28.48
C SER A 10 -11.78 -7.23 28.32
N PHE A 11 -11.41 -7.64 27.12
CA PHE A 11 -10.85 -8.95 26.85
C PHE A 11 -9.77 -8.85 25.75
N SER A 12 -8.84 -9.79 25.76
CA SER A 12 -7.84 -9.91 24.70
C SER A 12 -8.33 -10.91 23.64
N PRO A 13 -8.64 -10.47 22.40
CA PRO A 13 -9.08 -11.38 21.37
C PRO A 13 -7.92 -12.26 20.89
N PHE A 14 -8.14 -13.57 20.80
CA PHE A 14 -7.17 -14.53 20.25
C PHE A 14 -7.72 -15.32 19.05
N CYS A 15 -8.89 -14.93 18.56
CA CYS A 15 -9.49 -15.51 17.36
C CYS A 15 -8.78 -15.05 16.08
N LYS A 16 -8.92 -15.85 15.01
CA LYS A 16 -8.64 -15.46 13.64
C LYS A 16 -9.96 -15.08 12.97
N LEU A 17 -9.96 -13.99 12.23
CA LEU A 17 -11.14 -13.54 11.52
C LEU A 17 -11.07 -14.02 10.07
N LEU A 18 -12.17 -14.63 9.61
CA LEU A 18 -12.36 -15.06 8.22
C LEU A 18 -13.64 -14.40 7.70
N PHE A 19 -13.55 -13.76 6.54
CA PHE A 19 -14.67 -13.11 5.88
C PHE A 19 -14.79 -13.63 4.45
N ALA A 20 -16.02 -13.96 4.03
CA ALA A 20 -16.35 -14.20 2.64
C ALA A 20 -17.08 -12.97 2.10
N VAL A 21 -16.56 -12.37 1.03
CA VAL A 21 -17.07 -11.12 0.46
C VAL A 21 -17.02 -11.17 -1.06
N ASN A 22 -17.98 -10.55 -1.73
CA ASN A 22 -17.96 -10.38 -3.18
C ASN A 22 -17.11 -9.18 -3.59
N THR A 23 -17.03 -8.15 -2.74
CA THR A 23 -16.23 -6.96 -2.97
C THR A 23 -15.38 -6.69 -1.74
N LEU A 24 -14.08 -6.48 -1.96
CA LEU A 24 -13.15 -6.17 -0.86
C LEU A 24 -13.52 -4.80 -0.24
N PRO A 25 -13.59 -4.72 1.09
CA PRO A 25 -13.94 -3.48 1.77
C PRO A 25 -12.82 -2.44 1.62
N ASN A 26 -13.19 -1.17 1.57
CA ASN A 26 -12.23 -0.08 1.60
C ASN A 26 -11.92 0.29 3.05
N PHE A 27 -10.72 -0.04 3.51
CA PHE A 27 -10.25 0.30 4.85
C PHE A 27 -9.60 1.69 4.87
N ASN A 28 -9.77 2.40 5.99
CA ASN A 28 -9.12 3.68 6.21
C ASN A 28 -7.63 3.54 6.52
N ASP A 29 -7.25 2.44 7.21
CA ASP A 29 -5.86 2.12 7.50
C ASP A 29 -5.21 1.48 6.26
N LYS A 30 -4.24 2.20 5.68
CA LYS A 30 -3.48 1.79 4.48
C LYS A 30 -2.02 1.51 4.80
N THR A 31 -1.68 1.41 6.09
CA THR A 31 -0.31 1.20 6.53
C THR A 31 0.19 -0.20 6.17
N TYR A 32 1.50 -0.32 6.03
CA TYR A 32 2.15 -1.63 5.88
C TYR A 32 1.83 -2.57 7.05
N GLY A 33 1.71 -2.01 8.27
CA GLY A 33 1.32 -2.76 9.46
C GLY A 33 -0.03 -3.46 9.33
N PHE A 34 -0.99 -2.82 8.69
CA PHE A 34 -2.31 -3.37 8.40
C PHE A 34 -2.26 -4.38 7.26
N LEU A 35 -1.70 -4.02 6.11
CA LEU A 35 -1.69 -4.84 4.90
C LEU A 35 -1.00 -6.19 5.09
N ARG A 36 0.11 -6.25 5.85
CA ARG A 36 0.82 -7.52 6.13
C ARG A 36 -0.01 -8.55 6.90
N ARG A 37 -1.09 -8.12 7.58
CA ARG A 37 -1.99 -8.96 8.36
C ARG A 37 -3.16 -9.50 7.55
N ILE A 38 -3.41 -8.93 6.37
CA ILE A 38 -4.47 -9.35 5.48
C ILE A 38 -3.96 -10.47 4.58
N LYS A 39 -4.79 -11.49 4.39
CA LYS A 39 -4.60 -12.55 3.41
C LYS A 39 -5.85 -12.62 2.55
N ILE A 40 -5.70 -12.38 1.25
CA ILE A 40 -6.78 -12.43 0.29
C ILE A 40 -6.67 -13.77 -0.45
N ILE A 41 -7.73 -14.57 -0.38
CA ILE A 41 -7.81 -15.85 -1.09
C ILE A 41 -8.80 -15.67 -2.23
N PRO A 42 -8.34 -15.55 -3.49
CA PRO A 42 -9.22 -15.31 -4.62
C PRO A 42 -9.92 -16.60 -5.05
N PHE A 43 -11.26 -16.57 -5.11
CA PHE A 43 -12.08 -17.58 -5.73
C PHE A 43 -12.59 -17.05 -7.07
N LYS A 44 -11.92 -17.42 -8.16
CA LYS A 44 -12.16 -16.84 -9.51
C LYS A 44 -13.19 -17.63 -10.31
N GLN A 45 -13.53 -18.86 -9.88
CA GLN A 45 -14.49 -19.69 -10.57
C GLN A 45 -15.91 -19.22 -10.25
N CYS A 46 -16.69 -18.98 -11.29
CA CYS A 46 -18.11 -18.69 -11.18
C CYS A 46 -18.90 -19.97 -11.45
N PHE A 47 -19.94 -20.19 -10.67
CA PHE A 47 -20.87 -21.29 -10.83
C PHE A 47 -22.27 -20.73 -11.03
N SER A 48 -23.01 -21.22 -12.02
CA SER A 48 -24.36 -20.75 -12.34
C SER A 48 -25.31 -21.92 -12.54
N VAL A 49 -26.53 -21.75 -12.06
CA VAL A 49 -27.60 -22.73 -12.28
C VAL A 49 -28.02 -22.74 -13.75
N SER A 50 -28.00 -21.57 -14.40
CA SER A 50 -28.44 -21.41 -15.79
C SER A 50 -27.56 -22.14 -16.81
N ASP A 51 -26.28 -22.30 -16.53
CA ASP A 51 -25.32 -23.01 -17.37
C ASP A 51 -24.99 -24.43 -16.88
N GLY A 52 -25.65 -24.86 -15.80
CA GLY A 52 -25.49 -26.19 -15.24
C GLY A 52 -24.20 -26.44 -14.45
N THR A 53 -23.41 -25.37 -14.18
CA THR A 53 -22.16 -25.49 -13.46
C THR A 53 -22.33 -25.46 -11.93
N ALA A 54 -23.45 -24.93 -11.42
CA ALA A 54 -23.77 -24.91 -10.01
C ALA A 54 -24.37 -26.22 -9.53
N ASP A 55 -23.84 -26.80 -8.44
CA ASP A 55 -24.41 -27.97 -7.77
C ASP A 55 -25.36 -27.49 -6.66
N ILE A 56 -26.66 -27.61 -6.88
CA ILE A 56 -27.69 -27.20 -5.92
C ILE A 56 -27.71 -28.09 -4.65
N HIS A 57 -27.06 -29.25 -4.68
CA HIS A 57 -26.96 -30.18 -3.54
C HIS A 57 -25.56 -30.14 -2.90
N LEU A 58 -24.73 -29.18 -3.21
CA LEU A 58 -23.34 -29.08 -2.75
C LEU A 58 -23.23 -29.11 -1.22
N GLU A 59 -24.11 -28.38 -0.51
CA GLU A 59 -24.11 -28.33 0.96
C GLU A 59 -24.31 -29.71 1.57
N LYS A 60 -25.27 -30.50 1.05
CA LYS A 60 -25.53 -31.87 1.51
C LYS A 60 -24.32 -32.76 1.26
N LYS A 61 -23.72 -32.71 0.07
CA LYS A 61 -22.53 -33.50 -0.26
C LYS A 61 -21.35 -33.17 0.65
N LEU A 62 -21.08 -31.87 0.88
CA LEU A 62 -20.02 -31.43 1.78
C LEU A 62 -20.27 -31.91 3.23
N THR A 63 -21.53 -31.93 3.68
CA THR A 63 -21.88 -32.42 5.01
C THR A 63 -21.57 -33.91 5.15
N GLU A 64 -21.78 -34.70 4.11
CA GLU A 64 -21.45 -36.14 4.09
C GLU A 64 -19.92 -36.37 4.07
N GLU A 65 -19.14 -35.40 3.59
CA GLU A 65 -17.67 -35.46 3.49
C GLU A 65 -16.93 -34.79 4.65
N LEU A 66 -17.59 -34.34 5.71
CA LEU A 66 -17.00 -33.55 6.80
C LEU A 66 -15.73 -34.19 7.41
N SER A 67 -15.67 -35.51 7.53
CA SER A 67 -14.48 -36.19 8.06
C SER A 67 -13.27 -36.04 7.14
N GLY A 68 -13.49 -36.09 5.83
CA GLY A 68 -12.44 -35.83 4.81
C GLY A 68 -11.97 -34.40 4.83
N ILE A 69 -12.90 -33.44 4.90
CA ILE A 69 -12.61 -31.99 5.02
C ILE A 69 -11.81 -31.73 6.30
N PHE A 70 -12.17 -32.35 7.42
CA PHE A 70 -11.41 -32.21 8.67
C PHE A 70 -9.99 -32.75 8.54
N ASN A 71 -9.79 -33.91 7.95
CA ASN A 71 -8.47 -34.49 7.72
C ASN A 71 -7.62 -33.58 6.83
N TRP A 72 -8.20 -33.01 5.77
CA TRP A 72 -7.50 -32.02 4.91
C TRP A 72 -7.09 -30.78 5.71
N ALA A 73 -7.92 -30.26 6.60
CA ALA A 73 -7.59 -29.14 7.47
C ALA A 73 -6.46 -29.48 8.44
N VAL A 74 -6.45 -30.72 9.02
CA VAL A 74 -5.36 -31.19 9.89
C VAL A 74 -4.04 -31.31 9.14
N GLU A 75 -4.02 -31.77 7.90
CA GLU A 75 -2.81 -31.77 7.07
C GLU A 75 -2.31 -30.32 6.80
N GLY A 76 -3.20 -29.38 6.56
CA GLY A 76 -2.88 -27.96 6.46
C GLY A 76 -2.23 -27.42 7.75
N LEU A 77 -2.76 -27.78 8.91
CA LEU A 77 -2.20 -27.40 10.21
C LEU A 77 -0.81 -27.99 10.45
N LYS A 78 -0.61 -29.29 10.13
CA LYS A 78 0.70 -29.94 10.23
C LYS A 78 1.75 -29.19 9.38
N ARG A 79 1.40 -28.87 8.12
CA ARG A 79 2.27 -28.12 7.23
C ARG A 79 2.59 -26.73 7.79
N LEU A 80 1.61 -26.03 8.34
CA LEU A 80 1.81 -24.71 8.95
C LEU A 80 2.75 -24.78 10.17
N ARG A 81 2.57 -25.78 11.04
CA ARG A 81 3.46 -26.02 12.19
C ARG A 81 4.89 -26.32 11.76
N ASN A 82 5.07 -27.19 10.78
CA ASN A 82 6.38 -27.55 10.25
C ASN A 82 7.11 -26.38 9.57
N ASN A 83 6.37 -25.34 9.18
CA ASN A 83 6.90 -24.11 8.60
C ASN A 83 6.92 -22.93 9.61
N ASP A 84 7.12 -23.22 10.90
CA ASP A 84 7.17 -22.21 11.98
C ASP A 84 5.99 -21.23 11.96
N TYR A 85 4.79 -21.72 11.70
CA TYR A 85 3.55 -20.94 11.58
C TYR A 85 3.59 -19.88 10.47
N LYS A 86 4.48 -20.02 9.49
CA LYS A 86 4.49 -19.16 8.29
C LYS A 86 3.65 -19.81 7.19
N PHE A 87 2.78 -19.01 6.58
CA PHE A 87 2.03 -19.48 5.41
C PHE A 87 2.97 -19.77 4.24
N SER A 88 2.66 -20.81 3.50
CA SER A 88 3.36 -21.11 2.24
C SER A 88 3.17 -19.95 1.25
N PRO A 89 4.19 -19.58 0.46
CA PRO A 89 4.03 -18.57 -0.58
C PRO A 89 2.92 -18.97 -1.57
N CYS A 90 2.09 -17.99 -1.93
CA CYS A 90 1.02 -18.18 -2.90
C CYS A 90 0.94 -16.98 -3.83
N LYS A 91 1.41 -17.15 -5.05
CA LYS A 91 1.47 -16.08 -6.07
C LYS A 91 0.12 -15.42 -6.30
N ALA A 92 -0.97 -16.21 -6.37
CA ALA A 92 -2.31 -15.68 -6.58
C ALA A 92 -2.78 -14.75 -5.44
N MET A 93 -2.45 -15.10 -4.18
CA MET A 93 -2.77 -14.27 -3.01
C MET A 93 -1.94 -12.98 -2.99
N ASP A 94 -0.65 -13.08 -3.35
CA ASP A 94 0.25 -11.92 -3.35
C ASP A 94 -0.14 -10.94 -4.47
N GLU A 95 -0.52 -11.44 -5.65
CA GLU A 95 -1.03 -10.63 -6.77
C GLU A 95 -2.35 -9.92 -6.40
N GLU A 96 -3.28 -10.61 -5.75
CA GLU A 96 -4.54 -9.97 -5.34
C GLU A 96 -4.34 -8.95 -4.22
N LEU A 97 -3.44 -9.21 -3.26
CA LEU A 97 -3.09 -8.23 -2.24
C LEU A 97 -2.42 -7.00 -2.85
N LYS A 98 -1.55 -7.18 -3.85
CA LYS A 98 -0.92 -6.08 -4.58
C LYS A 98 -1.97 -5.22 -5.29
N LYS A 99 -2.86 -5.81 -6.06
CA LYS A 99 -3.95 -5.09 -6.75
C LYS A 99 -4.85 -4.35 -5.76
N TYR A 100 -5.18 -5.01 -4.65
CA TYR A 100 -5.97 -4.38 -3.61
C TYR A 100 -5.26 -3.17 -3.00
N ASN A 101 -3.96 -3.27 -2.70
CA ASN A 101 -3.17 -2.16 -2.19
C ASN A 101 -3.12 -0.98 -3.18
N GLU A 102 -2.89 -1.24 -4.46
CA GLU A 102 -2.92 -0.23 -5.52
C GLU A 102 -4.29 0.46 -5.60
N LEU A 103 -5.37 -0.31 -5.51
CA LEU A 103 -6.74 0.22 -5.55
C LEU A 103 -7.06 1.15 -4.38
N ILE A 104 -6.68 0.77 -3.15
CA ILE A 104 -7.02 1.54 -1.95
C ILE A 104 -6.00 2.63 -1.62
N ASN A 105 -4.78 2.53 -2.16
CA ASN A 105 -3.67 3.42 -1.84
C ASN A 105 -3.14 4.15 -3.08
N PRO A 106 -3.65 5.34 -3.37
CA PRO A 106 -3.22 6.12 -4.54
C PRO A 106 -1.73 6.48 -4.53
N TYR A 107 -1.07 6.49 -3.36
CA TYR A 107 0.37 6.76 -3.31
C TYR A 107 1.19 5.59 -3.88
N VAL A 108 0.76 4.35 -3.66
CA VAL A 108 1.41 3.15 -4.22
C VAL A 108 1.22 3.12 -5.73
N ALA A 109 0.00 3.36 -6.22
CA ALA A 109 -0.29 3.42 -7.65
C ALA A 109 0.51 4.53 -8.34
N PHE A 110 0.50 5.75 -7.78
CA PHE A 110 1.31 6.86 -8.27
C PHE A 110 2.81 6.51 -8.33
N TRP A 111 3.34 5.89 -7.27
CA TRP A 111 4.73 5.47 -7.24
C TRP A 111 5.07 4.50 -8.36
N ASP A 112 4.26 3.46 -8.53
CA ASP A 112 4.53 2.40 -9.51
C ASP A 112 4.37 2.86 -10.96
N GLU A 113 3.46 3.79 -11.20
CA GLU A 113 3.20 4.31 -12.54
C GLU A 113 4.12 5.47 -12.95
N CYS A 114 4.52 6.30 -11.98
CA CYS A 114 5.10 7.60 -12.30
C CYS A 114 6.55 7.78 -11.88
N ILE A 115 7.09 6.96 -10.97
CA ILE A 115 8.37 7.25 -10.33
C ILE A 115 9.42 6.19 -10.65
N ILE A 116 10.59 6.66 -11.10
CA ILE A 116 11.84 5.90 -11.08
C ILE A 116 12.64 6.38 -9.88
N TYR A 117 13.07 5.46 -9.02
CA TYR A 117 13.84 5.77 -7.82
C TYR A 117 15.23 5.14 -7.87
N THR A 118 16.26 5.98 -7.92
CA THR A 118 17.68 5.64 -8.00
C THR A 118 18.43 6.32 -6.85
N PRO A 119 18.33 5.82 -5.59
CA PRO A 119 18.75 6.53 -4.38
C PRO A 119 20.23 6.95 -4.35
N ASN A 120 21.06 6.38 -5.22
CA ASN A 120 22.49 6.70 -5.32
C ASN A 120 22.82 7.68 -6.46
N ASN A 121 21.82 8.13 -7.23
CA ASN A 121 21.99 9.10 -8.31
C ASN A 121 21.48 10.48 -7.88
N GLU A 122 22.37 11.33 -7.39
CA GLU A 122 22.03 12.69 -6.94
C GLU A 122 21.75 13.66 -8.09
N GLU A 123 22.12 13.33 -9.33
CA GLU A 123 21.78 14.14 -10.50
C GLU A 123 20.27 14.08 -10.82
N GLU A 124 19.65 12.94 -10.56
CA GLU A 124 18.20 12.77 -10.68
C GLU A 124 17.53 13.33 -9.44
N ARG A 125 16.94 14.50 -9.56
CA ARG A 125 16.30 15.22 -8.45
C ARG A 125 15.06 15.97 -8.88
N VAL A 126 14.08 16.01 -8.00
CA VAL A 126 12.84 16.76 -8.18
C VAL A 126 12.60 17.63 -6.96
N SER A 127 12.19 18.90 -7.14
CA SER A 127 11.84 19.72 -5.98
C SER A 127 10.68 19.11 -5.20
N LYS A 128 10.69 19.24 -3.87
CA LYS A 128 9.58 18.75 -3.02
C LYS A 128 8.22 19.25 -3.49
N LYS A 129 8.17 20.51 -3.93
CA LYS A 129 6.95 21.11 -4.47
C LYS A 129 6.49 20.40 -5.74
N ASN A 130 7.38 20.24 -6.72
CA ASN A 130 7.03 19.60 -8.00
C ASN A 130 6.67 18.13 -7.83
N PHE A 131 7.29 17.44 -6.87
CA PHE A 131 6.93 16.05 -6.58
C PHE A 131 5.50 15.95 -6.05
N TYR A 132 5.14 16.82 -5.10
CA TYR A 132 3.78 16.90 -4.58
C TYR A 132 2.75 17.37 -5.64
N ASP A 133 3.09 18.38 -6.43
CA ASP A 133 2.22 18.89 -7.49
C ASP A 133 2.01 17.83 -8.59
N GLY A 134 3.05 17.06 -8.94
CA GLY A 134 2.96 15.92 -9.84
C GLY A 134 2.00 14.84 -9.33
N TYR A 135 2.08 14.50 -8.06
CA TYR A 135 1.12 13.58 -7.42
C TYR A 135 -0.32 14.10 -7.52
N ARG A 136 -0.55 15.37 -7.21
CA ARG A 136 -1.89 15.97 -7.29
C ARG A 136 -2.43 15.94 -8.72
N LEU A 137 -1.60 16.25 -9.71
CA LEU A 137 -1.98 16.22 -11.12
C LEU A 137 -2.32 14.79 -11.56
N TRP A 138 -1.50 13.80 -11.16
CA TRP A 138 -1.78 12.39 -11.41
C TRP A 138 -3.09 11.96 -10.77
N CYS A 139 -3.35 12.35 -9.52
CA CYS A 139 -4.61 12.05 -8.83
C CYS A 139 -5.83 12.61 -9.59
N ILE A 140 -5.74 13.84 -10.11
CA ILE A 140 -6.82 14.45 -10.88
C ILE A 140 -7.06 13.69 -12.19
N ARG A 141 -5.99 13.34 -12.91
CA ARG A 141 -6.06 12.59 -14.18
C ARG A 141 -6.65 11.19 -13.99
N ASN A 142 -6.39 10.56 -12.86
CA ASN A 142 -6.85 9.20 -12.53
C ASN A 142 -8.10 9.16 -11.63
N ASN A 143 -8.83 10.28 -11.55
CA ASN A 143 -10.10 10.39 -10.81
C ASN A 143 -9.98 10.12 -9.28
N HIS A 144 -8.79 10.30 -8.70
CA HIS A 144 -8.54 10.23 -7.26
C HIS A 144 -8.73 11.61 -6.59
N ILE A 145 -9.85 12.26 -6.83
CA ILE A 145 -10.11 13.67 -6.45
C ILE A 145 -9.90 13.94 -4.97
N ASN A 146 -10.32 13.02 -4.09
CA ASN A 146 -10.13 13.18 -2.64
C ASN A 146 -8.66 13.08 -2.23
N ALA A 147 -7.87 12.23 -2.89
CA ALA A 147 -6.44 12.11 -2.65
C ALA A 147 -5.67 13.34 -3.14
N ALA A 148 -6.14 14.01 -4.20
CA ALA A 148 -5.56 15.26 -4.69
C ALA A 148 -5.69 16.43 -3.69
N LYS A 149 -6.61 16.38 -2.73
CA LYS A 149 -6.86 17.43 -1.74
C LYS A 149 -6.02 17.29 -0.46
N VAL A 150 -5.22 16.26 -0.37
CA VAL A 150 -4.36 16.01 0.80
C VAL A 150 -3.33 17.12 0.95
N SER A 151 -3.03 17.52 2.19
CA SER A 151 -1.98 18.52 2.45
C SER A 151 -0.59 17.99 2.10
N ALA A 152 0.35 18.89 1.79
CA ALA A 152 1.73 18.50 1.52
C ALA A 152 2.35 17.71 2.68
N ARG A 153 2.09 18.11 3.93
CA ARG A 153 2.56 17.39 5.13
C ARG A 153 2.08 15.92 5.12
N LYS A 154 0.78 15.70 4.93
CA LYS A 154 0.20 14.36 4.90
C LYS A 154 0.76 13.54 3.72
N PHE A 155 0.91 14.16 2.55
CA PHE A 155 1.52 13.53 1.39
C PHE A 155 2.91 12.96 1.71
N TRP A 156 3.79 13.75 2.38
CA TRP A 156 5.16 13.30 2.69
C TRP A 156 5.20 12.17 3.71
N ILE A 157 4.26 12.14 4.65
CA ILE A 157 4.10 11.00 5.57
C ILE A 157 3.72 9.75 4.78
N ASP A 158 2.67 9.84 3.97
CA ASP A 158 2.09 8.68 3.28
C ASP A 158 3.02 8.14 2.17
N ILE A 159 3.77 9.02 1.47
CA ILE A 159 4.71 8.57 0.44
C ILE A 159 5.94 7.89 1.05
N ASN A 160 6.37 8.28 2.26
CA ASN A 160 7.41 7.58 2.99
C ASN A 160 6.97 6.16 3.39
N GLU A 161 5.69 5.95 3.73
CA GLU A 161 5.15 4.61 3.97
C GLU A 161 5.26 3.71 2.73
N VAL A 162 5.16 4.27 1.52
CA VAL A 162 5.38 3.50 0.27
C VAL A 162 6.82 2.98 0.20
N LEU A 163 7.82 3.79 0.60
CA LEU A 163 9.22 3.33 0.64
C LEU A 163 9.39 2.17 1.62
N VAL A 164 8.79 2.26 2.80
CA VAL A 164 8.83 1.19 3.80
C VAL A 164 8.17 -0.08 3.25
N GLN A 165 7.00 0.03 2.63
CA GLN A 165 6.29 -1.10 2.02
C GLN A 165 7.13 -1.79 0.93
N LYS A 166 7.83 -1.00 0.12
CA LYS A 166 8.68 -1.48 -0.97
C LYS A 166 10.10 -1.87 -0.53
N LYS A 167 10.41 -1.73 0.77
CA LYS A 167 11.75 -1.98 1.33
C LYS A 167 12.84 -1.15 0.64
N LEU A 168 12.49 0.07 0.27
CA LEU A 168 13.42 1.03 -0.32
C LEU A 168 14.06 1.89 0.77
N THR A 169 15.22 2.46 0.45
CA THR A 169 15.88 3.44 1.33
C THR A 169 15.04 4.71 1.45
N ALA A 170 15.11 5.37 2.59
CA ALA A 170 14.45 6.65 2.81
C ALA A 170 14.94 7.71 1.81
N PHE A 171 14.09 8.70 1.55
CA PHE A 171 14.48 9.84 0.72
C PHE A 171 15.66 10.60 1.31
N LYS A 172 16.60 10.97 0.44
CA LYS A 172 17.60 11.99 0.76
C LYS A 172 17.12 13.34 0.23
N PHE A 173 17.34 14.38 1.01
CA PHE A 173 16.96 15.74 0.65
C PHE A 173 18.17 16.64 0.55
N LYS A 174 18.13 17.58 -0.39
CA LYS A 174 19.17 18.60 -0.58
C LYS A 174 18.51 19.97 -0.64
N LYS A 175 19.07 20.96 0.07
CA LYS A 175 18.57 22.33 0.07
C LYS A 175 19.53 23.20 -0.73
N THR A 176 19.01 24.11 -1.54
CA THR A 176 19.81 25.10 -2.27
C THR A 176 19.90 26.42 -1.51
N ASP A 177 20.86 27.28 -1.86
CA ASP A 177 21.00 28.64 -1.29
C ASP A 177 19.72 29.48 -1.43
N GLY A 178 18.92 29.24 -2.47
CA GLY A 178 17.60 29.86 -2.67
C GLY A 178 16.47 29.25 -1.84
N GLY A 179 16.77 28.37 -0.88
CA GLY A 179 15.78 27.76 0.03
C GLY A 179 14.94 26.60 -0.56
N THR A 180 15.11 26.26 -1.84
CA THR A 180 14.37 25.16 -2.48
C THR A 180 14.91 23.82 -2.01
N ARG A 181 14.01 22.95 -1.53
CA ARG A 181 14.35 21.57 -1.12
C ARG A 181 14.09 20.60 -2.26
N PHE A 182 15.06 19.75 -2.55
CA PHE A 182 14.99 18.69 -3.57
C PHE A 182 14.98 17.31 -2.93
N VAL A 183 14.26 16.39 -3.58
CA VAL A 183 14.32 14.94 -3.31
C VAL A 183 15.34 14.36 -4.29
N LEU A 184 16.34 13.65 -3.78
CA LEU A 184 17.40 13.06 -4.58
C LEU A 184 17.03 11.65 -5.05
N GLY A 185 17.60 11.25 -6.19
CA GLY A 185 17.38 9.92 -6.77
C GLY A 185 15.97 9.69 -7.30
N VAL A 186 15.24 10.74 -7.61
CA VAL A 186 13.85 10.66 -8.07
C VAL A 186 13.72 11.26 -9.46
N LYS A 187 13.05 10.51 -10.34
CA LYS A 187 12.69 10.95 -11.68
C LYS A 187 11.25 10.55 -12.01
N PHE A 188 10.52 11.43 -12.68
CA PHE A 188 9.23 11.10 -13.24
C PHE A 188 9.38 10.34 -14.56
N ILE A 189 8.61 9.27 -14.75
CA ILE A 189 8.51 8.53 -16.01
C ILE A 189 7.86 9.44 -17.06
N ASP A 190 6.74 10.08 -16.70
CA ASP A 190 6.05 11.05 -17.54
C ASP A 190 6.32 12.48 -17.07
N THR A 191 7.13 13.21 -17.82
CA THR A 191 7.47 14.61 -17.53
C THR A 191 6.27 15.58 -17.66
N SER A 192 5.16 15.15 -18.27
CA SER A 192 3.94 15.96 -18.34
C SER A 192 3.25 16.14 -16.98
N LEU A 193 3.64 15.35 -15.99
CA LEU A 193 3.23 15.53 -14.59
C LEU A 193 4.01 16.64 -13.87
N LEU A 194 5.11 17.11 -14.44
CA LEU A 194 5.86 18.23 -13.89
C LEU A 194 5.26 19.55 -14.39
N PRO A 195 5.13 20.56 -13.52
CA PRO A 195 4.78 21.91 -13.95
C PRO A 195 5.79 22.39 -15.01
N GLN A 196 5.30 22.95 -16.12
CA GLN A 196 6.09 23.32 -17.32
C GLN A 196 7.23 24.31 -17.06
N CYS A 197 7.40 24.79 -15.84
CA CYS A 197 8.38 25.83 -15.49
C CYS A 197 9.76 25.33 -15.05
N VAL A 198 10.05 24.01 -15.02
CA VAL A 198 11.27 23.50 -14.39
C VAL A 198 12.01 22.48 -15.23
N ILE A 199 12.28 22.82 -16.47
CA ILE A 199 13.47 22.28 -17.15
C ILE A 199 14.54 23.38 -17.08
N ARG A 200 15.24 23.49 -15.95
CA ARG A 200 16.51 24.24 -15.91
C ARG A 200 17.65 23.27 -15.71
N PRO A 201 18.60 23.23 -16.65
CA PRO A 201 19.84 22.50 -16.50
C PRO A 201 20.77 23.20 -15.51
N LYS A 202 21.59 22.44 -14.82
CA LYS A 202 22.74 22.78 -13.98
C LYS A 202 22.55 23.90 -12.97
N MET A 203 22.50 23.51 -11.70
CA MET A 203 22.79 24.41 -10.58
C MET A 203 24.29 24.78 -10.60
N PRO A 204 24.65 26.04 -10.26
CA PRO A 204 26.04 26.39 -9.99
C PRO A 204 26.55 25.63 -8.77
N GLU A 205 27.78 25.15 -8.86
CA GLU A 205 28.49 24.47 -7.78
C GLU A 205 28.75 25.44 -6.64
N LYS A 206 27.89 25.44 -5.63
CA LYS A 206 28.18 25.97 -4.29
C LYS A 206 27.68 24.97 -3.28
N GLU A 207 28.44 24.82 -2.19
CA GLU A 207 28.21 23.87 -1.11
C GLU A 207 26.76 23.85 -0.64
N GLU A 208 26.13 22.69 -0.79
CA GLU A 208 24.75 22.43 -0.39
C GLU A 208 24.78 21.44 0.77
N GLU A 209 24.09 21.76 1.87
CA GLU A 209 23.99 20.86 3.02
C GLU A 209 23.05 19.68 2.74
N LEU A 210 23.54 18.46 2.98
CA LEU A 210 22.71 17.26 3.07
C LEU A 210 21.92 17.32 4.38
N ILE A 211 20.61 17.27 4.28
CA ILE A 211 19.71 17.23 5.45
C ILE A 211 19.28 15.79 5.69
N ASP A 212 19.63 15.25 6.85
CA ASP A 212 19.18 13.93 7.28
C ASP A 212 17.69 13.92 7.59
N VAL A 213 17.04 12.79 7.36
CA VAL A 213 15.56 12.66 7.49
C VAL A 213 15.11 12.85 8.93
N ASP A 214 16.01 12.60 9.89
CA ASP A 214 15.72 12.70 11.33
C ASP A 214 15.68 14.15 11.85
N GLU A 215 16.22 15.13 11.08
CA GLU A 215 16.19 16.56 11.43
C GLU A 215 15.01 17.35 10.81
N ILE A 216 14.09 16.67 10.13
CA ILE A 216 12.89 17.34 9.64
C ILE A 216 11.96 17.60 10.83
N ASP A 217 12.19 18.72 11.51
CA ASP A 217 11.29 19.24 12.52
C ASP A 217 9.95 19.62 11.85
N TYR A 218 8.99 18.69 11.94
CA TYR A 218 7.65 18.83 11.37
C TYR A 218 6.82 19.92 12.08
N LEU A 219 7.40 20.61 13.08
CA LEU A 219 6.68 21.55 13.95
C LEU A 219 6.87 23.04 13.61
N SER A 220 7.72 23.41 12.65
CA SER A 220 8.10 24.83 12.46
C SER A 220 7.43 25.56 11.29
N GLU A 221 6.41 25.01 10.63
CA GLU A 221 5.63 25.75 9.64
C GLU A 221 4.12 25.66 9.95
N LEU A 222 3.70 26.36 11.00
CA LEU A 222 2.36 26.88 11.19
C LEU A 222 2.36 28.38 10.88
#